data_e0e195fb7e25c19fb0ee1a47c3241eb2
#
_entry.id   e0e195fb7e25c19fb0ee1a47c3241eb2
#
_cell.length_a   1.000
_cell.length_b   1.000
_cell.length_c   1.000
_cell.angle_alpha   90.00
_cell.angle_beta   90.00
_cell.angle_gamma   90.00
#
_symmetry.space_group_name_H-M   'P 1'
#
loop_
_entity.id
_entity.type
_entity.pdbx_description
1 polymer ?
#
loop_
_entity_poly.entity_id
_entity_poly.type
_entity_poly.pdbx_seq_one_letter_code
_entity_poly.pdbx_strand_id
1 'polypeptide(L)'
;TRAETAAYSDIYLTTAGSFYLDALTEFPCRCRACAASTPAELRKLPKIERAKFLSAHNRDALKAELSLVREKIRAGTLREYIEGQCRVKPWLTALLRLGDFEYSYLEERVPAFRQNQLLADTSEALSRIEVARFAQRIQERYTPPELEILVLFPCSARKPYSTSQSHQKFILALGKYRKFVHEVILTSPLGIVPRELELTYPASHYDTAVTGHWDEEEKAWVSSCLEAYLSKHRYKAVVAHVEGAYREICERVASKLGIEIIYTATGSLVSIEALSNLKNTVEDICVAENFSKKSLNAEEEKKNFLRAIAEYQFGEDNALLFPEEAGKLAVKGRFPKYQLFVGKKQLATLVPQYGMLALSLEGAELMLKSKKYLVTIDDFLPRGSILAPGVIQADPEIRPNDEVIVLGKKALCVGRAVMSGEEMVKSSRGVAVDVRHVKKL
;
A
#
# COMPACT_ATOMS: atom_id res chain seq x y z
N THR A 1 13.51 38.20 -4.09
CA THR A 1 13.10 36.83 -3.76
C THR A 1 13.56 36.43 -2.37
N ARG A 2 12.98 35.36 -1.75
CA ARG A 2 13.45 34.86 -0.42
C ARG A 2 14.92 34.46 -0.43
N ALA A 3 15.45 33.98 -1.54
CA ALA A 3 16.88 33.66 -1.70
C ALA A 3 17.76 34.91 -1.60
N GLU A 4 17.32 36.02 -2.16
CA GLU A 4 18.01 37.30 -2.09
C GLU A 4 17.92 37.92 -0.68
N THR A 5 16.73 37.88 -0.06
CA THR A 5 16.54 38.33 1.32
C THR A 5 17.46 37.57 2.27
N ALA A 6 17.56 36.26 2.14
CA ALA A 6 18.47 35.41 2.92
C ALA A 6 19.94 35.82 2.68
N ALA A 7 20.32 36.09 1.44
CA ALA A 7 21.67 36.49 1.07
C ALA A 7 22.08 37.86 1.70
N TYR A 8 21.17 38.82 1.73
CA TYR A 8 21.41 40.12 2.39
C TYR A 8 21.55 40.00 3.92
N SER A 9 21.05 38.89 4.50
CA SER A 9 21.21 38.56 5.92
C SER A 9 22.39 37.61 6.18
N ASP A 10 23.32 37.50 5.23
CA ASP A 10 24.48 36.60 5.26
C ASP A 10 24.11 35.12 5.52
N ILE A 11 22.92 34.67 5.00
CA ILE A 11 22.40 33.31 5.13
C ILE A 11 22.70 32.49 3.86
N TYR A 12 23.36 31.37 4.07
CA TYR A 12 23.69 30.33 3.09
C TYR A 12 22.66 29.20 3.16
N LEU A 13 21.95 28.89 2.05
CA LEU A 13 20.90 27.89 1.99
C LEU A 13 21.45 26.53 1.55
N THR A 14 20.99 25.47 2.19
CA THR A 14 21.25 24.07 1.78
C THR A 14 20.00 23.22 1.95
N THR A 15 20.00 22.00 1.40
CA THR A 15 18.96 20.99 1.64
C THR A 15 18.92 20.55 3.11
N ALA A 16 20.03 20.64 3.83
CA ALA A 16 20.14 20.32 5.26
C ALA A 16 19.79 21.51 6.18
N GLY A 17 19.33 22.63 5.62
CA GLY A 17 18.95 23.82 6.38
C GLY A 17 19.68 25.07 5.93
N SER A 18 19.64 26.11 6.75
CA SER A 18 20.28 27.38 6.50
C SER A 18 21.39 27.66 7.53
N PHE A 19 22.48 28.24 7.08
CA PHE A 19 23.64 28.58 7.91
C PHE A 19 23.96 30.06 7.78
N TYR A 20 24.39 30.69 8.86
CA TYR A 20 25.02 31.98 8.78
C TYR A 20 26.43 31.82 8.20
N LEU A 21 26.85 32.74 7.35
CA LEU A 21 28.15 32.70 6.71
C LEU A 21 29.29 32.60 7.74
N ASP A 22 29.14 33.26 8.90
CA ASP A 22 30.14 33.23 9.97
C ASP A 22 30.31 31.85 10.62
N ALA A 23 29.30 31.02 10.57
CA ALA A 23 29.32 29.65 11.10
C ALA A 23 29.95 28.62 10.14
N LEU A 24 30.21 28.99 8.88
CA LEU A 24 30.77 28.10 7.89
C LEU A 24 32.30 28.12 7.90
N THR A 25 32.91 26.94 7.97
CA THR A 25 34.36 26.75 7.77
C THR A 25 34.70 26.44 6.33
N GLU A 26 33.80 25.74 5.62
CA GLU A 26 33.88 25.44 4.20
C GLU A 26 32.49 25.48 3.54
N PHE A 27 32.43 25.59 2.22
CA PHE A 27 31.18 25.47 1.48
C PHE A 27 30.87 24.00 1.16
N PRO A 28 29.76 23.45 1.66
CA PRO A 28 29.36 22.05 1.35
C PRO A 28 28.84 21.90 -0.08
N CYS A 29 28.67 22.94 -0.84
CA CYS A 29 28.19 22.99 -2.21
C CYS A 29 29.33 23.14 -3.22
N ARG A 30 29.15 22.62 -4.45
CA ARG A 30 30.09 22.71 -5.57
C ARG A 30 29.53 23.54 -6.75
N CYS A 31 28.52 24.40 -6.51
CA CYS A 31 28.06 25.31 -7.56
C CYS A 31 29.20 26.27 -7.99
N ARG A 32 29.01 26.92 -9.16
CA ARG A 32 30.04 27.81 -9.72
C ARG A 32 30.54 28.87 -8.75
N ALA A 33 29.65 29.43 -7.91
CA ALA A 33 30.03 30.41 -6.89
C ALA A 33 30.92 29.76 -5.83
N CYS A 34 30.48 28.68 -5.19
CA CYS A 34 31.20 28.03 -4.09
C CYS A 34 32.55 27.42 -4.48
N ALA A 35 32.65 26.91 -5.73
CA ALA A 35 33.89 26.32 -6.23
C ALA A 35 35.01 27.34 -6.43
N ALA A 36 34.67 28.63 -6.49
CA ALA A 36 35.63 29.73 -6.78
C ALA A 36 36.09 30.49 -5.54
N SER A 37 35.61 30.15 -4.34
CA SER A 37 35.93 30.91 -3.11
C SER A 37 35.73 30.08 -1.84
N THR A 38 36.16 30.62 -0.73
CA THR A 38 36.00 30.06 0.63
C THR A 38 35.13 30.96 1.51
N PRO A 39 34.53 30.47 2.60
CA PRO A 39 33.82 31.31 3.55
C PRO A 39 34.71 32.39 4.15
N ALA A 40 35.97 32.09 4.41
CA ALA A 40 36.96 33.05 4.97
C ALA A 40 37.25 34.21 4.01
N GLU A 41 37.36 33.92 2.71
CA GLU A 41 37.53 34.97 1.69
C GLU A 41 36.26 35.79 1.54
N LEU A 42 35.09 35.14 1.48
CA LEU A 42 33.81 35.80 1.33
C LEU A 42 33.51 36.78 2.48
N ARG A 43 33.84 36.41 3.72
CA ARG A 43 33.67 37.31 4.90
C ARG A 43 34.46 38.62 4.80
N LYS A 44 35.57 38.63 4.06
CA LYS A 44 36.40 39.85 3.88
C LYS A 44 35.82 40.84 2.86
N LEU A 45 34.86 40.39 2.05
CA LEU A 45 34.25 41.21 1.01
C LEU A 45 33.23 42.21 1.59
N PRO A 46 33.00 43.35 0.92
CA PRO A 46 31.91 44.25 1.24
C PRO A 46 30.55 43.56 1.24
N LYS A 47 29.60 44.02 2.07
CA LYS A 47 28.27 43.42 2.24
C LYS A 47 27.56 43.18 0.91
N ILE A 48 27.64 44.12 -0.03
CA ILE A 48 26.97 44.01 -1.35
C ILE A 48 27.55 42.85 -2.17
N GLU A 49 28.86 42.67 -2.16
CA GLU A 49 29.55 41.61 -2.88
C GLU A 49 29.25 40.24 -2.26
N ARG A 50 29.28 40.15 -0.90
CA ARG A 50 28.81 38.94 -0.18
C ARG A 50 27.38 38.54 -0.55
N ALA A 51 26.48 39.55 -0.53
CA ALA A 51 25.09 39.33 -0.88
C ALA A 51 24.92 38.88 -2.35
N LYS A 52 25.70 39.42 -3.30
CA LYS A 52 25.69 38.94 -4.70
C LYS A 52 26.12 37.46 -4.80
N PHE A 53 27.22 37.10 -4.12
CA PHE A 53 27.70 35.72 -4.10
C PHE A 53 26.67 34.78 -3.50
N LEU A 54 26.17 35.08 -2.29
CA LEU A 54 25.18 34.29 -1.59
C LEU A 54 23.87 34.19 -2.38
N SER A 55 23.46 35.28 -3.06
CA SER A 55 22.27 35.23 -3.95
C SER A 55 22.44 34.28 -5.12
N ALA A 56 23.62 34.23 -5.72
CA ALA A 56 23.93 33.29 -6.80
C ALA A 56 23.84 31.84 -6.30
N HIS A 57 24.55 31.53 -5.19
CA HIS A 57 24.52 30.23 -4.56
C HIS A 57 23.08 29.85 -4.14
N ASN A 58 22.39 30.70 -3.39
CA ASN A 58 21.05 30.40 -2.87
C ASN A 58 20.03 30.14 -4.00
N ARG A 59 20.14 30.83 -5.13
CA ARG A 59 19.31 30.53 -6.33
C ARG A 59 19.62 29.17 -6.91
N ASP A 60 20.90 28.78 -7.01
CA ASP A 60 21.29 27.48 -7.52
C ASP A 60 20.86 26.36 -6.56
N ALA A 61 20.99 26.55 -5.24
CA ALA A 61 20.50 25.62 -4.24
C ALA A 61 18.99 25.40 -4.35
N LEU A 62 18.19 26.47 -4.48
CA LEU A 62 16.73 26.36 -4.67
C LEU A 62 16.36 25.69 -6.00
N LYS A 63 17.10 25.96 -7.08
CA LYS A 63 16.85 25.27 -8.37
C LYS A 63 17.14 23.78 -8.27
N ALA A 64 18.23 23.40 -7.62
CA ALA A 64 18.60 22.00 -7.41
C ALA A 64 17.52 21.28 -6.59
N GLU A 65 17.05 21.91 -5.51
CA GLU A 65 15.98 21.38 -4.66
C GLU A 65 14.67 21.19 -5.43
N LEU A 66 14.24 22.20 -6.19
CA LEU A 66 13.05 22.08 -7.05
C LEU A 66 13.17 20.99 -8.10
N SER A 67 14.36 20.79 -8.67
CA SER A 67 14.60 19.71 -9.61
C SER A 67 14.48 18.34 -8.92
N LEU A 68 15.07 18.21 -7.72
CA LEU A 68 14.96 16.98 -6.92
C LEU A 68 13.51 16.68 -6.55
N VAL A 69 12.76 17.66 -6.05
CA VAL A 69 11.33 17.50 -5.72
C VAL A 69 10.52 17.04 -6.94
N ARG A 70 10.76 17.64 -8.11
CA ARG A 70 10.09 17.20 -9.36
C ARG A 70 10.40 15.75 -9.71
N GLU A 71 11.65 15.31 -9.56
CA GLU A 71 12.01 13.90 -9.78
C GLU A 71 11.35 12.97 -8.75
N LYS A 72 11.28 13.38 -7.49
CA LYS A 72 10.59 12.62 -6.44
C LYS A 72 9.10 12.49 -6.71
N ILE A 73 8.44 13.55 -7.24
CA ILE A 73 7.05 13.50 -7.69
C ILE A 73 6.89 12.53 -8.86
N ARG A 74 7.74 12.62 -9.90
CA ARG A 74 7.70 11.72 -11.06
C ARG A 74 7.93 10.26 -10.68
N ALA A 75 8.86 10.04 -9.76
CA ALA A 75 9.16 8.72 -9.23
C ALA A 75 8.10 8.21 -8.24
N GLY A 76 7.14 9.03 -7.80
CA GLY A 76 6.16 8.66 -6.77
C GLY A 76 6.77 8.46 -5.38
N THR A 77 7.95 9.05 -5.09
CA THR A 77 8.68 8.90 -3.82
C THR A 77 8.80 10.22 -3.04
N LEU A 78 7.85 11.14 -3.26
CA LEU A 78 7.86 12.44 -2.59
C LEU A 78 7.67 12.28 -1.07
N ARG A 79 6.82 11.37 -0.63
CA ARG A 79 6.56 11.14 0.80
C ARG A 79 7.83 10.68 1.54
N GLU A 80 8.57 9.73 1.00
CA GLU A 80 9.85 9.26 1.53
C GLU A 80 10.86 10.40 1.63
N TYR A 81 10.91 11.26 0.61
CA TYR A 81 11.77 12.44 0.64
C TYR A 81 11.37 13.41 1.75
N ILE A 82 10.09 13.70 1.92
CA ILE A 82 9.58 14.59 2.98
C ILE A 82 9.90 14.02 4.36
N GLU A 83 9.66 12.72 4.61
CA GLU A 83 9.99 12.04 5.87
C GLU A 83 11.48 12.15 6.20
N GLY A 84 12.36 11.99 5.20
CA GLY A 84 13.80 12.25 5.38
C GLY A 84 14.11 13.70 5.75
N GLN A 85 13.45 14.68 5.11
CA GLN A 85 13.63 16.10 5.41
C GLN A 85 13.12 16.50 6.80
N CYS A 86 12.14 15.79 7.36
CA CYS A 86 11.65 16.03 8.72
C CYS A 86 12.75 15.90 9.80
N ARG A 87 13.86 15.21 9.51
CA ARG A 87 15.01 15.09 10.42
C ARG A 87 15.91 16.34 10.46
N VAL A 88 15.71 17.28 9.54
CA VAL A 88 16.50 18.51 9.47
C VAL A 88 16.01 19.57 10.47
N LYS A 89 14.70 19.73 10.61
CA LYS A 89 14.08 20.75 11.47
C LYS A 89 12.79 20.25 12.10
N PRO A 90 12.57 20.46 13.41
CA PRO A 90 11.35 19.99 14.10
C PRO A 90 10.04 20.51 13.49
N TRP A 91 10.02 21.74 12.95
CA TRP A 91 8.81 22.31 12.34
C TRP A 91 8.38 21.56 11.06
N LEU A 92 9.31 20.92 10.33
CA LEU A 92 8.95 20.07 9.17
C LEU A 92 8.21 18.83 9.62
N THR A 93 8.64 18.20 10.72
CA THR A 93 7.91 17.07 11.33
C THR A 93 6.51 17.51 11.79
N ALA A 94 6.42 18.68 12.44
CA ALA A 94 5.12 19.22 12.85
C ALA A 94 4.19 19.46 11.62
N LEU A 95 4.73 20.04 10.56
CA LEU A 95 3.97 20.27 9.32
C LEU A 95 3.50 18.94 8.68
N LEU A 96 4.36 17.93 8.64
CA LEU A 96 4.01 16.62 8.11
C LEU A 96 2.87 15.98 8.93
N ARG A 97 2.99 15.96 10.26
CA ARG A 97 1.96 15.40 11.15
C ARG A 97 0.64 16.17 11.05
N LEU A 98 0.68 17.49 10.94
CA LEU A 98 -0.54 18.28 10.69
C LEU A 98 -1.17 17.95 9.33
N GLY A 99 -0.35 17.73 8.30
CA GLY A 99 -0.83 17.28 7.00
C GLY A 99 -1.49 15.90 7.05
N ASP A 100 -0.95 14.97 7.83
CA ASP A 100 -1.50 13.62 7.99
C ASP A 100 -2.89 13.60 8.65
N PHE A 101 -3.28 14.64 9.42
CA PHE A 101 -4.64 14.78 9.93
C PHE A 101 -5.67 15.08 8.82
N GLU A 102 -5.23 15.60 7.68
CA GLU A 102 -6.09 15.86 6.52
C GLU A 102 -6.29 14.59 5.68
N TYR A 103 -6.63 13.48 6.34
CA TYR A 103 -6.73 12.16 5.72
C TYR A 103 -7.62 12.15 4.48
N SER A 104 -8.84 12.68 4.56
CA SER A 104 -9.80 12.66 3.45
C SER A 104 -9.25 13.38 2.22
N TYR A 105 -8.61 14.56 2.40
CA TYR A 105 -7.99 15.31 1.32
C TYR A 105 -6.85 14.56 0.65
N LEU A 106 -5.97 13.94 1.45
CA LEU A 106 -4.82 13.19 0.96
C LEU A 106 -5.25 11.86 0.32
N GLU A 107 -6.23 11.18 0.93
CA GLU A 107 -6.70 9.86 0.50
C GLU A 107 -7.23 9.89 -0.95
N GLU A 108 -7.97 10.93 -1.32
CA GLU A 108 -8.44 11.12 -2.69
C GLU A 108 -7.31 11.25 -3.72
N ARG A 109 -6.15 11.75 -3.31
CA ARG A 109 -5.03 12.14 -4.21
C ARG A 109 -3.89 11.15 -4.21
N VAL A 110 -3.78 10.33 -3.17
CA VAL A 110 -2.77 9.29 -3.10
C VAL A 110 -3.20 8.10 -3.95
N PRO A 111 -2.37 7.64 -4.91
CA PRO A 111 -2.70 6.54 -5.79
C PRO A 111 -3.08 5.25 -5.05
N ALA A 112 -3.96 4.44 -5.66
CA ALA A 112 -4.36 3.13 -5.13
C ALA A 112 -3.17 2.17 -5.04
N PHE A 113 -2.19 2.32 -5.92
CA PHE A 113 -0.89 1.66 -5.85
C PHE A 113 0.20 2.49 -6.52
N ARG A 114 1.46 2.20 -6.19
CA ARG A 114 2.66 2.74 -6.83
C ARG A 114 3.50 1.60 -7.40
N GLN A 115 4.36 1.91 -8.37
CA GLN A 115 5.33 0.94 -8.89
C GLN A 115 6.52 0.79 -7.96
N ASN A 116 6.87 1.87 -7.26
CA ASN A 116 7.98 1.90 -6.32
C ASN A 116 7.59 1.31 -4.97
N GLN A 117 8.57 0.71 -4.32
CA GLN A 117 8.45 0.22 -2.96
C GLN A 117 8.13 1.36 -1.99
N LEU A 118 7.23 1.12 -1.06
CA LEU A 118 6.94 2.01 0.05
C LEU A 118 8.02 1.78 1.13
N LEU A 119 8.81 2.78 1.45
CA LEU A 119 9.80 2.70 2.52
C LEU A 119 9.17 3.21 3.83
N ALA A 120 9.06 2.32 4.80
CA ALA A 120 8.50 2.60 6.12
C ALA A 120 9.60 2.47 7.18
N ASP A 121 10.42 3.50 7.28
CA ASP A 121 11.63 3.54 8.12
C ASP A 121 11.54 4.57 9.25
N THR A 122 10.37 5.20 9.42
CA THR A 122 10.10 6.17 10.48
C THR A 122 8.73 5.94 11.10
N SER A 123 8.49 6.44 12.33
CA SER A 123 7.17 6.34 13.00
C SER A 123 6.08 7.08 12.22
N GLU A 124 6.41 8.14 11.47
CA GLU A 124 5.46 8.83 10.59
C GLU A 124 4.93 7.94 9.47
N ALA A 125 5.59 6.81 9.19
CA ALA A 125 5.10 5.84 8.19
C ALA A 125 3.79 5.16 8.60
N LEU A 126 3.47 5.06 9.89
CA LEU A 126 2.18 4.53 10.38
C LEU A 126 0.98 5.39 9.95
N SER A 127 1.19 6.70 9.80
CA SER A 127 0.15 7.66 9.37
C SER A 127 0.03 7.81 7.86
N ARG A 128 0.78 7.05 7.07
CA ARG A 128 0.69 7.10 5.61
C ARG A 128 -0.68 6.66 5.10
N ILE A 129 -1.15 7.33 4.08
CA ILE A 129 -2.44 7.02 3.45
C ILE A 129 -2.48 5.58 2.95
N GLU A 130 -1.42 5.08 2.35
CA GLU A 130 -1.34 3.70 1.84
C GLU A 130 -1.51 2.68 2.97
N VAL A 131 -0.95 2.96 4.14
CA VAL A 131 -1.04 2.12 5.34
C VAL A 131 -2.45 2.17 5.93
N ALA A 132 -2.96 3.37 6.19
CA ALA A 132 -4.29 3.57 6.75
C ALA A 132 -5.39 3.01 5.83
N ARG A 133 -5.32 3.30 4.52
CA ARG A 133 -6.25 2.76 3.50
C ARG A 133 -6.22 1.24 3.45
N PHE A 134 -5.03 0.63 3.54
CA PHE A 134 -4.92 -0.83 3.53
C PHE A 134 -5.63 -1.45 4.73
N ALA A 135 -5.34 -0.95 5.93
CA ALA A 135 -5.99 -1.42 7.14
C ALA A 135 -7.51 -1.18 7.11
N GLN A 136 -7.96 -0.01 6.69
CA GLN A 136 -9.38 0.33 6.54
C GLN A 136 -10.09 -0.61 5.57
N ARG A 137 -9.53 -0.85 4.37
CA ARG A 137 -10.13 -1.75 3.37
C ARG A 137 -10.21 -3.19 3.86
N ILE A 138 -9.23 -3.67 4.64
CA ILE A 138 -9.34 -4.99 5.29
C ILE A 138 -10.52 -5.01 6.25
N GLN A 139 -10.69 -3.98 7.08
CA GLN A 139 -11.78 -3.91 8.04
C GLN A 139 -13.17 -3.80 7.38
N GLU A 140 -13.27 -3.01 6.32
CA GLU A 140 -14.56 -2.68 5.70
C GLU A 140 -14.96 -3.62 4.58
N ARG A 141 -14.00 -4.10 3.78
CA ARG A 141 -14.28 -4.75 2.51
C ARG A 141 -13.92 -6.24 2.46
N TYR A 142 -12.91 -6.68 3.23
CA TYR A 142 -12.43 -8.06 3.16
C TYR A 142 -13.31 -9.01 3.95
N THR A 143 -13.63 -10.14 3.34
CA THR A 143 -14.32 -11.28 3.96
C THR A 143 -13.40 -12.49 3.97
N PRO A 144 -13.06 -13.05 5.14
CA PRO A 144 -12.22 -14.23 5.21
C PRO A 144 -12.91 -15.46 4.62
N PRO A 145 -12.13 -16.46 4.16
CA PRO A 145 -12.71 -17.74 3.77
C PRO A 145 -13.46 -18.38 4.95
N GLU A 146 -14.50 -19.15 4.66
CA GLU A 146 -15.31 -19.85 5.66
C GLU A 146 -14.54 -20.99 6.34
N LEU A 147 -13.45 -20.66 7.01
CA LEU A 147 -12.62 -21.59 7.77
C LEU A 147 -12.73 -21.29 9.26
N GLU A 148 -12.62 -22.31 10.08
CA GLU A 148 -12.91 -22.24 11.51
C GLU A 148 -11.65 -22.08 12.38
N ILE A 149 -10.46 -22.28 11.79
CA ILE A 149 -9.17 -22.16 12.45
C ILE A 149 -8.41 -20.98 11.87
N LEU A 150 -8.02 -20.04 12.71
CA LEU A 150 -7.12 -18.96 12.36
C LEU A 150 -5.69 -19.30 12.79
N VAL A 151 -4.72 -19.10 11.93
CA VAL A 151 -3.30 -19.17 12.28
C VAL A 151 -2.63 -17.82 12.05
N LEU A 152 -2.08 -17.24 13.12
CA LEU A 152 -1.35 -15.99 13.11
C LEU A 152 0.14 -16.28 12.91
N PHE A 153 0.75 -15.60 11.93
CA PHE A 153 2.16 -15.68 11.61
C PHE A 153 2.85 -14.33 11.73
N PRO A 154 4.16 -14.28 12.03
CA PRO A 154 4.94 -13.06 11.94
C PRO A 154 5.20 -12.69 10.47
N CYS A 155 5.55 -11.45 10.20
CA CYS A 155 6.01 -11.03 8.89
C CYS A 155 7.40 -11.62 8.55
N SER A 156 7.87 -11.33 7.35
CA SER A 156 9.23 -11.63 6.91
C SER A 156 9.79 -10.51 6.05
N ALA A 157 11.11 -10.41 5.98
CA ALA A 157 11.78 -9.41 5.14
C ALA A 157 11.43 -9.59 3.65
N ARG A 158 11.33 -10.85 3.19
CA ARG A 158 10.97 -11.14 1.80
C ARG A 158 9.46 -11.16 1.60
N LYS A 159 8.99 -10.50 0.54
CA LYS A 159 7.59 -10.44 0.11
C LYS A 159 7.47 -10.89 -1.35
N PRO A 160 6.33 -11.45 -1.77
CA PRO A 160 5.21 -11.85 -0.91
C PRO A 160 5.64 -12.90 0.13
N TYR A 161 4.99 -12.93 1.29
CA TYR A 161 5.41 -13.72 2.43
C TYR A 161 5.54 -15.22 2.12
N SER A 162 4.61 -15.78 1.32
CA SER A 162 4.64 -17.18 0.91
C SER A 162 5.93 -17.59 0.18
N THR A 163 6.71 -16.64 -0.34
CA THR A 163 8.00 -16.91 -1.00
C THR A 163 9.21 -16.84 -0.05
N SER A 164 9.01 -16.44 1.20
CA SER A 164 10.08 -16.36 2.19
C SER A 164 10.43 -17.75 2.75
N GLN A 165 11.69 -17.93 3.18
CA GLN A 165 12.14 -19.20 3.72
C GLN A 165 11.37 -19.63 4.98
N SER A 166 11.04 -18.69 5.87
CA SER A 166 10.29 -18.98 7.10
C SER A 166 8.86 -19.45 6.77
N HIS A 167 8.13 -18.69 5.94
CA HIS A 167 6.77 -19.07 5.56
C HIS A 167 6.70 -20.35 4.73
N GLN A 168 7.72 -20.64 3.90
CA GLN A 168 7.80 -21.95 3.23
C GLN A 168 7.88 -23.11 4.24
N LYS A 169 8.64 -22.94 5.34
CA LYS A 169 8.69 -23.94 6.41
C LYS A 169 7.36 -24.05 7.15
N PHE A 170 6.66 -22.95 7.43
CA PHE A 170 5.32 -22.96 8.03
C PHE A 170 4.30 -23.68 7.14
N ILE A 171 4.30 -23.38 5.84
CA ILE A 171 3.44 -24.05 4.86
C ILE A 171 3.71 -25.55 4.81
N LEU A 172 5.00 -25.95 4.82
CA LEU A 172 5.40 -27.35 4.84
C LEU A 172 4.99 -28.05 6.16
N ALA A 173 5.12 -27.37 7.30
CA ALA A 173 4.71 -27.90 8.60
C ALA A 173 3.20 -28.12 8.67
N LEU A 174 2.38 -27.19 8.19
CA LEU A 174 0.92 -27.34 8.09
C LEU A 174 0.53 -28.48 7.15
N GLY A 175 1.25 -28.69 6.06
CA GLY A 175 1.07 -29.80 5.11
C GLY A 175 -0.39 -29.95 4.67
N LYS A 176 -0.93 -31.16 4.80
CA LYS A 176 -2.33 -31.49 4.43
C LYS A 176 -3.40 -30.74 5.24
N TYR A 177 -3.04 -30.20 6.42
CA TYR A 177 -3.96 -29.48 7.30
C TYR A 177 -4.09 -27.99 6.92
N ARG A 178 -3.23 -27.46 6.06
CA ARG A 178 -3.27 -26.07 5.60
C ARG A 178 -4.62 -25.68 4.99
N LYS A 179 -5.29 -26.62 4.31
CA LYS A 179 -6.61 -26.40 3.70
C LYS A 179 -7.75 -26.14 4.71
N PHE A 180 -7.52 -26.33 6.00
CA PHE A 180 -8.49 -26.09 7.08
C PHE A 180 -8.23 -24.78 7.83
N VAL A 181 -7.13 -24.08 7.54
CA VAL A 181 -6.71 -22.90 8.28
C VAL A 181 -6.73 -21.65 7.42
N HIS A 182 -7.19 -20.55 8.00
CA HIS A 182 -7.01 -19.22 7.48
C HIS A 182 -5.70 -18.63 8.04
N GLU A 183 -4.85 -18.13 7.19
CA GLU A 183 -3.54 -17.59 7.56
C GLU A 183 -3.59 -16.04 7.57
N VAL A 184 -3.21 -15.42 8.69
CA VAL A 184 -3.06 -13.97 8.80
C VAL A 184 -1.67 -13.62 9.31
N ILE A 185 -1.04 -12.67 8.67
CA ILE A 185 0.31 -12.20 8.99
C ILE A 185 0.21 -10.90 9.78
N LEU A 186 0.90 -10.85 10.92
CA LEU A 186 1.06 -9.64 11.73
C LEU A 186 2.29 -8.87 11.25
N THR A 187 2.17 -7.56 11.06
CA THR A 187 3.26 -6.75 10.50
C THR A 187 3.12 -5.26 10.79
N SER A 188 4.22 -4.60 11.11
CA SER A 188 4.35 -3.15 11.04
C SER A 188 4.88 -2.77 9.64
N PRO A 189 4.36 -1.71 9.00
CA PRO A 189 3.32 -0.78 9.48
C PRO A 189 1.88 -1.18 9.12
N LEU A 190 1.63 -2.29 8.39
CA LEU A 190 0.33 -2.57 7.78
C LEU A 190 -0.72 -3.14 8.75
N GLY A 191 -0.34 -3.48 9.97
CA GLY A 191 -1.22 -4.11 10.96
C GLY A 191 -1.35 -5.60 10.72
N ILE A 192 -2.35 -6.03 9.96
CA ILE A 192 -2.56 -7.43 9.59
C ILE A 192 -2.63 -7.60 8.06
N VAL A 193 -2.16 -8.72 7.57
CA VAL A 193 -2.23 -9.07 6.15
C VAL A 193 -2.79 -10.50 6.02
N PRO A 194 -4.06 -10.67 5.62
CA PRO A 194 -4.58 -11.97 5.21
C PRO A 194 -3.75 -12.56 4.06
N ARG A 195 -3.56 -13.89 4.06
CA ARG A 195 -2.73 -14.58 3.07
C ARG A 195 -3.17 -14.28 1.64
N GLU A 196 -4.45 -14.15 1.42
CA GLU A 196 -5.05 -13.87 0.12
C GLU A 196 -4.67 -12.47 -0.41
N LEU A 197 -4.32 -11.54 0.47
CA LEU A 197 -3.94 -10.17 0.14
C LEU A 197 -2.43 -9.93 0.15
N GLU A 198 -1.60 -10.97 0.32
CA GLU A 198 -0.14 -10.81 0.40
C GLU A 198 0.51 -10.23 -0.87
N LEU A 199 -0.15 -10.34 -2.05
CA LEU A 199 0.29 -9.71 -3.30
C LEU A 199 -0.19 -8.27 -3.45
N THR A 200 -1.30 -7.91 -2.78
CA THR A 200 -1.97 -6.63 -2.97
C THR A 200 -1.09 -5.50 -2.42
N TYR A 201 -0.97 -4.41 -3.21
CA TYR A 201 -0.28 -3.21 -2.73
C TYR A 201 -0.97 -2.63 -1.48
N PRO A 202 -0.23 -2.23 -0.45
CA PRO A 202 1.23 -2.20 -0.32
C PRO A 202 1.86 -3.48 0.24
N ALA A 203 1.10 -4.54 0.58
CA ALA A 203 1.60 -5.72 1.31
C ALA A 203 2.80 -6.43 0.65
N SER A 204 2.86 -6.47 -0.68
CA SER A 204 4.01 -7.02 -1.40
C SER A 204 5.08 -5.98 -1.78
N HIS A 205 4.83 -4.68 -1.50
CA HIS A 205 5.61 -3.59 -2.04
C HIS A 205 6.06 -2.58 -0.97
N TYR A 206 6.28 -3.03 0.26
CA TYR A 206 6.85 -2.18 1.31
C TYR A 206 8.15 -2.78 1.85
N ASP A 207 8.99 -1.91 2.38
CA ASP A 207 10.18 -2.27 3.14
C ASP A 207 10.22 -1.49 4.44
N THR A 208 10.74 -2.11 5.49
CA THR A 208 10.83 -1.52 6.82
C THR A 208 12.09 -2.01 7.52
N ALA A 209 12.57 -1.25 8.49
CA ALA A 209 13.71 -1.66 9.30
C ALA A 209 13.36 -2.91 10.12
N VAL A 210 14.02 -4.03 9.83
CA VAL A 210 13.81 -5.30 10.55
C VAL A 210 14.81 -5.37 11.71
N THR A 211 14.42 -4.82 12.84
CA THR A 211 15.26 -4.82 14.06
C THR A 211 14.92 -5.96 15.03
N GLY A 212 13.77 -6.61 14.86
CA GLY A 212 13.18 -7.53 15.83
C GLY A 212 12.63 -6.85 17.08
N HIS A 213 12.72 -5.52 17.15
CA HIS A 213 12.23 -4.71 18.26
C HIS A 213 11.20 -3.70 17.75
N TRP A 214 10.01 -3.71 18.34
CA TRP A 214 8.91 -2.79 18.03
C TRP A 214 8.66 -1.84 19.17
N ASP A 215 8.42 -0.59 18.86
CA ASP A 215 8.02 0.40 19.86
C ASP A 215 6.53 0.23 20.27
N GLU A 216 6.11 0.99 21.27
CA GLU A 216 4.73 0.88 21.78
C GLU A 216 3.70 1.42 20.79
N GLU A 217 4.05 2.36 19.91
CA GLU A 217 3.15 2.90 18.89
C GLU A 217 2.90 1.84 17.80
N GLU A 218 3.93 1.15 17.33
CA GLU A 218 3.81 0.02 16.41
C GLU A 218 2.99 -1.12 16.99
N LYS A 219 3.29 -1.52 18.24
CA LYS A 219 2.53 -2.59 18.94
C LYS A 219 1.06 -2.20 19.13
N ALA A 220 0.78 -0.96 19.53
CA ALA A 220 -0.59 -0.46 19.70
C ALA A 220 -1.35 -0.46 18.38
N TRP A 221 -0.71 0.00 17.30
CA TRP A 221 -1.29 0.00 15.96
C TRP A 221 -1.66 -1.41 15.50
N VAL A 222 -0.71 -2.35 15.53
CA VAL A 222 -0.95 -3.73 15.09
C VAL A 222 -1.97 -4.43 15.99
N SER A 223 -1.95 -4.17 17.31
CA SER A 223 -2.95 -4.67 18.23
C SER A 223 -4.35 -4.17 17.88
N SER A 224 -4.51 -2.88 17.56
CA SER A 224 -5.80 -2.31 17.17
C SER A 224 -6.35 -2.94 15.88
N CYS A 225 -5.48 -3.18 14.90
CA CYS A 225 -5.86 -3.85 13.65
C CYS A 225 -6.31 -5.30 13.89
N LEU A 226 -5.57 -6.05 14.72
CA LEU A 226 -5.91 -7.44 15.06
C LEU A 226 -7.18 -7.53 15.89
N GLU A 227 -7.36 -6.63 16.85
CA GLU A 227 -8.55 -6.53 17.68
C GLU A 227 -9.80 -6.26 16.83
N ALA A 228 -9.76 -5.26 15.96
CA ALA A 228 -10.87 -4.92 15.08
C ALA A 228 -11.23 -6.10 14.17
N TYR A 229 -10.21 -6.80 13.67
CA TYR A 229 -10.40 -7.98 12.83
C TYR A 229 -11.07 -9.14 13.60
N LEU A 230 -10.57 -9.52 14.77
CA LEU A 230 -11.11 -10.61 15.58
C LEU A 230 -12.48 -10.28 16.22
N SER A 231 -12.78 -9.00 16.40
CA SER A 231 -14.13 -8.56 16.84
C SER A 231 -15.17 -8.78 15.76
N LYS A 232 -14.80 -8.66 14.48
CA LYS A 232 -15.69 -8.83 13.33
C LYS A 232 -15.79 -10.30 12.89
N HIS A 233 -14.69 -11.07 12.98
CA HIS A 233 -14.59 -12.42 12.44
C HIS A 233 -14.35 -13.44 13.56
N ARG A 234 -15.25 -14.42 13.69
CA ARG A 234 -15.19 -15.44 14.73
C ARG A 234 -14.56 -16.73 14.22
N TYR A 235 -13.62 -17.26 15.00
CA TYR A 235 -12.99 -18.56 14.75
C TYR A 235 -13.25 -19.47 15.94
N LYS A 236 -13.32 -20.78 15.73
CA LYS A 236 -13.42 -21.77 16.80
C LYS A 236 -12.09 -21.95 17.55
N ALA A 237 -10.98 -21.81 16.80
CA ALA A 237 -9.65 -21.84 17.36
C ALA A 237 -8.76 -20.76 16.74
N VAL A 238 -7.98 -20.11 17.58
CA VAL A 238 -6.95 -19.15 17.16
C VAL A 238 -5.59 -19.69 17.62
N VAL A 239 -4.73 -19.98 16.66
CA VAL A 239 -3.38 -20.46 16.87
C VAL A 239 -2.39 -19.36 16.52
N ALA A 240 -1.40 -19.10 17.35
CA ALA A 240 -0.36 -18.11 17.10
C ALA A 240 1.02 -18.80 17.06
N HIS A 241 1.65 -18.75 15.89
CA HIS A 241 3.02 -19.20 15.69
C HIS A 241 3.96 -18.00 15.65
N VAL A 242 4.11 -17.36 16.81
CA VAL A 242 4.76 -16.06 16.97
C VAL A 242 5.58 -15.99 18.26
N GLU A 243 6.56 -15.09 18.32
CA GLU A 243 7.37 -14.78 19.48
C GLU A 243 7.65 -13.28 19.60
N GLY A 244 8.21 -12.84 20.72
CA GLY A 244 8.61 -11.44 20.97
C GLY A 244 7.42 -10.48 20.87
N ALA A 245 7.62 -9.35 20.20
CA ALA A 245 6.59 -8.30 20.06
C ALA A 245 5.27 -8.82 19.47
N TYR A 246 5.33 -9.77 18.55
CA TYR A 246 4.12 -10.39 17.97
C TYR A 246 3.30 -11.15 19.01
N ARG A 247 3.98 -11.84 19.94
CA ARG A 247 3.34 -12.55 21.05
C ARG A 247 2.69 -11.56 22.03
N GLU A 248 3.40 -10.50 22.40
CA GLU A 248 2.85 -9.42 23.25
C GLU A 248 1.58 -8.81 22.65
N ILE A 249 1.54 -8.59 21.34
CA ILE A 249 0.36 -8.12 20.59
C ILE A 249 -0.79 -9.11 20.72
N CYS A 250 -0.53 -10.39 20.49
CA CYS A 250 -1.55 -11.44 20.60
C CYS A 250 -2.09 -11.56 22.03
N GLU A 251 -1.25 -11.52 23.05
CA GLU A 251 -1.64 -11.57 24.46
C GLU A 251 -2.48 -10.35 24.86
N ARG A 252 -2.10 -9.15 24.41
CA ARG A 252 -2.86 -7.90 24.62
C ARG A 252 -4.27 -8.00 24.03
N VAL A 253 -4.39 -8.48 22.81
CA VAL A 253 -5.69 -8.63 22.13
C VAL A 253 -6.52 -9.76 22.74
N ALA A 254 -5.91 -10.89 23.06
CA ALA A 254 -6.57 -12.01 23.72
C ALA A 254 -7.20 -11.61 25.05
N SER A 255 -6.44 -10.89 25.88
CA SER A 255 -6.91 -10.37 27.17
C SER A 255 -8.08 -9.40 26.98
N LYS A 256 -8.00 -8.51 25.99
CA LYS A 256 -9.04 -7.49 25.76
C LYS A 256 -10.35 -8.08 25.23
N LEU A 257 -10.26 -9.08 24.36
CA LEU A 257 -11.43 -9.74 23.75
C LEU A 257 -11.96 -10.93 24.56
N GLY A 258 -11.24 -11.36 25.60
CA GLY A 258 -11.59 -12.54 26.38
C GLY A 258 -11.57 -13.84 25.56
N ILE A 259 -10.64 -13.95 24.61
CA ILE A 259 -10.47 -15.15 23.76
C ILE A 259 -9.21 -15.92 24.13
N GLU A 260 -9.22 -17.21 23.88
CA GLU A 260 -8.05 -18.07 24.02
C GLU A 260 -7.22 -18.08 22.72
N ILE A 261 -5.91 -17.92 22.84
CA ILE A 261 -4.95 -18.08 21.73
C ILE A 261 -3.95 -19.17 22.11
N ILE A 262 -3.79 -20.17 21.24
CA ILE A 262 -2.89 -21.30 21.44
C ILE A 262 -1.52 -20.96 20.83
N TYR A 263 -0.49 -20.89 21.64
CA TYR A 263 0.88 -20.58 21.18
C TYR A 263 1.65 -21.86 20.90
N THR A 264 2.31 -21.91 19.72
CA THR A 264 3.02 -23.10 19.25
C THR A 264 4.54 -22.96 19.20
N ALA A 265 5.06 -21.77 19.47
CA ALA A 265 6.49 -21.48 19.42
C ALA A 265 7.03 -21.05 20.79
N THR A 266 8.25 -21.47 21.06
CA THR A 266 9.10 -21.03 22.17
C THR A 266 10.50 -20.81 21.60
N GLY A 267 10.93 -19.56 21.43
CA GLY A 267 12.22 -19.21 20.81
C GLY A 267 12.17 -19.21 19.27
N SER A 268 13.03 -19.97 18.60
CA SER A 268 13.11 -19.92 17.14
C SER A 268 11.88 -20.51 16.45
N LEU A 269 11.14 -19.69 15.72
CA LEU A 269 9.92 -20.08 14.97
C LEU A 269 10.14 -21.15 13.90
N VAL A 270 11.37 -21.31 13.43
CA VAL A 270 11.75 -22.27 12.39
C VAL A 270 12.51 -23.46 12.93
N SER A 271 12.55 -23.64 14.25
CA SER A 271 13.12 -24.84 14.89
C SER A 271 12.25 -26.06 14.58
N ILE A 272 12.85 -27.24 14.59
CA ILE A 272 12.13 -28.52 14.39
C ILE A 272 11.00 -28.67 15.40
N GLU A 273 11.28 -28.32 16.66
CA GLU A 273 10.31 -28.38 17.75
C GLU A 273 9.11 -27.45 17.51
N ALA A 274 9.36 -26.14 17.24
CA ALA A 274 8.29 -25.18 17.01
C ALA A 274 7.42 -25.54 15.78
N LEU A 275 8.04 -26.01 14.70
CA LEU A 275 7.32 -26.47 13.50
C LEU A 275 6.51 -27.76 13.78
N SER A 276 7.03 -28.67 14.60
CA SER A 276 6.30 -29.87 15.04
C SER A 276 5.12 -29.50 15.93
N ASN A 277 5.30 -28.55 16.85
CA ASN A 277 4.23 -28.04 17.70
C ASN A 277 3.11 -27.38 16.85
N LEU A 278 3.47 -26.54 15.88
CA LEU A 278 2.50 -25.94 14.94
C LEU A 278 1.68 -27.03 14.24
N LYS A 279 2.36 -28.03 13.67
CA LYS A 279 1.69 -29.13 12.98
C LYS A 279 0.77 -29.90 13.90
N ASN A 280 1.29 -30.36 15.05
CA ASN A 280 0.54 -31.23 15.99
C ASN A 280 -0.68 -30.47 16.54
N THR A 281 -0.51 -29.20 16.95
CA THR A 281 -1.63 -28.38 17.45
C THR A 281 -2.74 -28.26 16.41
N VAL A 282 -2.43 -27.96 15.16
CA VAL A 282 -3.44 -27.84 14.10
C VAL A 282 -4.05 -29.20 13.79
N GLU A 283 -3.25 -30.27 13.78
CA GLU A 283 -3.75 -31.64 13.58
C GLU A 283 -4.72 -32.04 14.69
N ASP A 284 -4.37 -31.82 15.97
CA ASP A 284 -5.19 -32.15 17.14
C ASP A 284 -6.53 -31.40 17.10
N ILE A 285 -6.51 -30.10 16.78
CA ILE A 285 -7.74 -29.31 16.62
C ILE A 285 -8.60 -29.89 15.50
N CYS A 286 -8.01 -30.20 14.33
CA CYS A 286 -8.74 -30.78 13.21
C CYS A 286 -9.38 -32.12 13.52
N VAL A 287 -8.71 -32.95 14.31
CA VAL A 287 -9.20 -34.29 14.73
C VAL A 287 -10.30 -34.18 15.78
N ALA A 288 -10.09 -33.36 16.81
CA ALA A 288 -11.01 -33.20 17.93
C ALA A 288 -12.40 -32.66 17.52
N GLU A 289 -12.42 -31.72 16.58
CA GLU A 289 -13.65 -31.01 16.16
C GLU A 289 -14.33 -31.60 14.92
N ASN A 290 -13.77 -32.66 14.33
CA ASN A 290 -14.28 -33.28 13.09
C ASN A 290 -14.48 -32.25 11.94
N PHE A 291 -13.50 -31.39 11.72
CA PHE A 291 -13.50 -30.29 10.73
C PHE A 291 -13.55 -30.74 9.26
N SER A 292 -13.79 -32.01 8.98
CA SER A 292 -13.79 -32.56 7.61
C SER A 292 -14.81 -31.93 6.65
N LYS A 293 -15.72 -31.07 7.16
CA LYS A 293 -16.79 -30.46 6.37
C LYS A 293 -16.42 -29.07 5.78
N LYS A 294 -15.45 -28.35 6.36
CA LYS A 294 -15.04 -27.02 5.90
C LYS A 294 -13.55 -27.01 5.56
N SER A 295 -13.23 -27.38 4.35
CA SER A 295 -11.86 -27.33 3.83
C SER A 295 -11.86 -26.78 2.41
N LEU A 296 -10.81 -26.04 2.07
CA LEU A 296 -10.62 -25.52 0.72
C LEU A 296 -9.87 -26.53 -0.14
N ASN A 297 -10.41 -26.85 -1.32
CA ASN A 297 -9.61 -27.51 -2.34
C ASN A 297 -8.77 -26.46 -3.12
N ALA A 298 -7.82 -26.92 -3.92
CA ALA A 298 -6.90 -26.02 -4.64
C ALA A 298 -7.59 -25.06 -5.62
N GLU A 299 -8.78 -25.40 -6.12
CA GLU A 299 -9.55 -24.50 -6.99
C GLU A 299 -10.29 -23.44 -6.18
N GLU A 300 -10.89 -23.83 -5.05
CA GLU A 300 -11.52 -22.90 -4.10
C GLU A 300 -10.51 -21.93 -3.50
N GLU A 301 -9.31 -22.40 -3.15
CA GLU A 301 -8.22 -21.55 -2.66
C GLU A 301 -7.90 -20.44 -3.69
N LYS A 302 -7.77 -20.78 -4.98
CA LYS A 302 -7.54 -19.79 -6.04
C LYS A 302 -8.71 -18.83 -6.22
N LYS A 303 -9.94 -19.33 -6.14
CA LYS A 303 -11.16 -18.50 -6.24
C LYS A 303 -11.24 -17.53 -5.07
N ASN A 304 -11.00 -17.98 -3.84
CA ASN A 304 -10.98 -17.15 -2.65
C ASN A 304 -9.87 -16.09 -2.70
N PHE A 305 -8.71 -16.48 -3.22
CA PHE A 305 -7.60 -15.54 -3.43
C PHE A 305 -8.01 -14.37 -4.35
N LEU A 306 -8.61 -14.66 -5.51
CA LEU A 306 -9.06 -13.61 -6.43
C LEU A 306 -10.27 -12.83 -5.89
N ARG A 307 -11.18 -13.52 -5.15
CA ARG A 307 -12.32 -12.85 -4.50
C ARG A 307 -11.85 -11.86 -3.46
N ALA A 308 -10.93 -12.22 -2.59
CA ALA A 308 -10.36 -11.32 -1.59
C ALA A 308 -9.73 -10.06 -2.21
N ILE A 309 -9.00 -10.22 -3.32
CA ILE A 309 -8.44 -9.08 -4.06
C ILE A 309 -9.57 -8.22 -4.67
N ALA A 310 -10.60 -8.83 -5.24
CA ALA A 310 -11.74 -8.11 -5.79
C ALA A 310 -12.53 -7.36 -4.71
N GLU A 311 -12.73 -7.95 -3.54
CA GLU A 311 -13.34 -7.33 -2.37
C GLU A 311 -12.53 -6.12 -1.91
N TYR A 312 -11.23 -6.29 -1.73
CA TYR A 312 -10.32 -5.21 -1.37
C TYR A 312 -10.37 -4.05 -2.37
N GLN A 313 -10.42 -4.37 -3.67
CA GLN A 313 -10.36 -3.40 -4.76
C GLN A 313 -11.71 -2.71 -5.00
N PHE A 314 -12.80 -3.47 -5.12
CA PHE A 314 -14.12 -2.99 -5.56
C PHE A 314 -15.18 -2.97 -4.46
N GLY A 315 -14.88 -3.45 -3.25
CA GLY A 315 -15.85 -3.54 -2.17
C GLY A 315 -16.92 -4.61 -2.43
N GLU A 316 -18.14 -4.39 -1.92
CA GLU A 316 -19.26 -5.35 -2.00
C GLU A 316 -19.67 -5.69 -3.42
N ASP A 317 -19.48 -4.79 -4.37
CA ASP A 317 -19.81 -5.00 -5.78
C ASP A 317 -18.94 -6.05 -6.49
N ASN A 318 -17.87 -6.52 -5.86
CA ASN A 318 -17.03 -7.63 -6.36
C ASN A 318 -17.85 -8.89 -6.68
N ALA A 319 -18.97 -9.12 -6.00
CA ALA A 319 -19.85 -10.26 -6.22
C ALA A 319 -20.30 -10.38 -7.68
N LEU A 320 -20.39 -9.27 -8.43
CA LEU A 320 -20.72 -9.27 -9.86
C LEU A 320 -19.67 -9.99 -10.72
N LEU A 321 -18.41 -10.06 -10.27
CA LEU A 321 -17.34 -10.81 -10.94
C LEU A 321 -17.36 -12.31 -10.60
N PHE A 322 -18.11 -12.70 -9.54
CA PHE A 322 -18.22 -14.07 -9.05
C PHE A 322 -19.67 -14.55 -9.02
N PRO A 323 -20.39 -14.56 -10.16
CA PRO A 323 -21.80 -14.90 -10.20
C PRO A 323 -22.02 -16.35 -9.75
N GLU A 324 -22.86 -16.57 -8.73
CA GLU A 324 -23.16 -17.88 -8.15
C GLU A 324 -23.86 -18.83 -9.16
N GLU A 325 -24.73 -18.27 -10.00
CA GLU A 325 -25.49 -19.03 -10.99
C GLU A 325 -24.67 -19.47 -12.21
N ALA A 326 -23.53 -18.86 -12.42
CA ALA A 326 -22.67 -19.19 -13.55
C ALA A 326 -21.85 -20.44 -13.27
N GLY A 327 -22.43 -21.63 -13.24
CA GLY A 327 -21.83 -22.95 -12.96
C GLY A 327 -20.52 -23.30 -13.71
N LYS A 328 -19.73 -22.31 -14.12
CA LYS A 328 -18.47 -22.41 -14.89
C LYS A 328 -17.44 -21.34 -14.50
N LEU A 329 -17.49 -20.86 -13.26
CA LEU A 329 -16.44 -19.96 -12.75
C LEU A 329 -15.14 -20.75 -12.58
N ALA A 330 -14.08 -20.35 -13.27
CA ALA A 330 -12.79 -21.00 -13.24
C ALA A 330 -11.63 -19.99 -13.09
N VAL A 331 -10.62 -20.38 -12.32
CA VAL A 331 -9.37 -19.63 -12.23
C VAL A 331 -8.27 -20.38 -12.95
N LYS A 332 -7.71 -19.76 -13.98
CA LYS A 332 -6.59 -20.31 -14.75
C LYS A 332 -5.28 -19.68 -14.36
N GLY A 333 -4.18 -20.37 -14.63
CA GLY A 333 -2.82 -19.91 -14.38
C GLY A 333 -2.21 -20.50 -13.12
N ARG A 334 -1.00 -19.98 -12.78
CA ARG A 334 -0.20 -20.35 -11.60
C ARG A 334 0.19 -19.08 -10.84
N PHE A 335 0.29 -19.21 -9.53
CA PHE A 335 0.74 -18.11 -8.68
C PHE A 335 2.07 -17.51 -9.19
N PRO A 336 2.16 -16.21 -9.28
CA PRO A 336 1.19 -15.17 -8.94
C PRO A 336 0.33 -14.66 -10.13
N LYS A 337 0.25 -15.41 -11.23
CA LYS A 337 -0.46 -15.01 -12.47
C LYS A 337 -1.77 -15.79 -12.59
N TYR A 338 -2.86 -15.19 -12.13
CA TYR A 338 -4.19 -15.77 -12.22
C TYR A 338 -5.09 -14.97 -13.15
N GLN A 339 -6.01 -15.68 -13.79
CA GLN A 339 -7.05 -15.13 -14.66
C GLN A 339 -8.40 -15.71 -14.27
N LEU A 340 -9.40 -14.87 -14.15
CA LEU A 340 -10.77 -15.23 -13.81
C LEU A 340 -11.61 -15.41 -15.07
N PHE A 341 -12.32 -16.53 -15.17
CA PHE A 341 -13.18 -16.86 -16.30
C PHE A 341 -14.58 -17.28 -15.86
N VAL A 342 -15.57 -16.93 -16.68
CA VAL A 342 -16.90 -17.56 -16.68
C VAL A 342 -17.12 -18.23 -18.03
N GLY A 343 -17.12 -19.55 -18.03
CA GLY A 343 -17.12 -20.32 -19.27
C GLY A 343 -15.88 -20.04 -20.12
N LYS A 344 -16.07 -19.46 -21.30
CA LYS A 344 -14.98 -19.06 -22.21
C LYS A 344 -14.58 -17.58 -22.09
N LYS A 345 -15.37 -16.78 -21.38
CA LYS A 345 -15.16 -15.34 -21.24
C LYS A 345 -14.20 -15.05 -20.09
N GLN A 346 -13.11 -14.35 -20.38
CA GLN A 346 -12.22 -13.84 -19.34
C GLN A 346 -12.85 -12.60 -18.73
N LEU A 347 -12.87 -12.50 -17.40
CA LEU A 347 -13.45 -11.35 -16.69
C LEU A 347 -12.37 -10.41 -16.14
N ALA A 348 -11.31 -10.99 -15.59
CA ALA A 348 -10.23 -10.21 -15.00
C ALA A 348 -8.90 -10.97 -15.06
N THR A 349 -7.82 -10.23 -14.93
CA THR A 349 -6.45 -10.74 -14.77
C THR A 349 -5.81 -10.14 -13.55
N LEU A 350 -5.23 -10.96 -12.69
CA LEU A 350 -4.37 -10.48 -11.61
C LEU A 350 -3.06 -9.96 -12.20
N VAL A 351 -2.74 -8.72 -11.88
CA VAL A 351 -1.49 -8.07 -12.28
C VAL A 351 -0.49 -8.16 -11.13
N PRO A 352 0.52 -9.05 -11.20
CA PRO A 352 1.41 -9.32 -10.07
C PRO A 352 2.23 -8.12 -9.62
N GLN A 353 2.46 -7.14 -10.51
CA GLN A 353 3.28 -5.96 -10.25
C GLN A 353 2.71 -5.06 -9.15
N TYR A 354 1.41 -5.14 -8.88
CA TYR A 354 0.73 -4.38 -7.82
C TYR A 354 -0.37 -5.17 -7.12
N GLY A 355 -0.55 -6.45 -7.48
CA GLY A 355 -1.44 -7.38 -6.80
C GLY A 355 -2.93 -7.02 -6.86
N MET A 356 -3.38 -6.39 -7.96
CA MET A 356 -4.78 -6.03 -8.18
C MET A 356 -5.29 -6.57 -9.52
N LEU A 357 -6.60 -6.61 -9.68
CA LEU A 357 -7.27 -7.10 -10.88
C LEU A 357 -7.34 -6.00 -11.95
N ALA A 358 -7.00 -6.38 -13.17
CA ALA A 358 -7.32 -5.64 -14.38
C ALA A 358 -8.52 -6.29 -15.07
N LEU A 359 -9.58 -5.51 -15.32
CA LEU A 359 -10.80 -5.97 -15.95
C LEU A 359 -10.62 -6.20 -17.45
N SER A 360 -11.32 -7.22 -17.99
CA SER A 360 -11.63 -7.30 -19.42
C SER A 360 -12.89 -6.48 -19.74
N LEU A 361 -13.24 -6.35 -21.01
CA LEU A 361 -14.50 -5.74 -21.42
C LEU A 361 -15.70 -6.53 -20.92
N GLU A 362 -15.61 -7.85 -20.90
CA GLU A 362 -16.64 -8.75 -20.37
C GLU A 362 -16.83 -8.59 -18.86
N GLY A 363 -15.71 -8.42 -18.12
CA GLY A 363 -15.76 -8.13 -16.69
C GLY A 363 -16.37 -6.75 -16.42
N ALA A 364 -16.02 -5.76 -17.23
CA ALA A 364 -16.63 -4.43 -17.14
C ALA A 364 -18.14 -4.44 -17.39
N GLU A 365 -18.62 -5.20 -18.37
CA GLU A 365 -20.05 -5.36 -18.64
C GLU A 365 -20.83 -5.86 -17.42
N LEU A 366 -20.26 -6.80 -16.66
CA LEU A 366 -20.86 -7.28 -15.42
C LEU A 366 -20.86 -6.20 -14.33
N MET A 367 -19.73 -5.51 -14.17
CA MET A 367 -19.53 -4.49 -13.15
C MET A 367 -20.33 -3.20 -13.42
N LEU A 368 -20.81 -2.95 -14.63
CA LEU A 368 -21.66 -1.77 -14.94
C LEU A 368 -22.93 -1.72 -14.07
N LYS A 369 -23.41 -2.86 -13.56
CA LYS A 369 -24.60 -2.92 -12.71
C LYS A 369 -24.41 -2.21 -11.36
N SER A 370 -23.18 -2.15 -10.87
CA SER A 370 -22.84 -1.51 -9.59
C SER A 370 -22.80 0.01 -9.69
N LYS A 371 -22.49 0.53 -10.86
CA LYS A 371 -22.17 1.96 -11.09
C LYS A 371 -20.93 2.45 -10.32
N LYS A 372 -20.20 1.56 -9.64
CA LYS A 372 -18.94 1.87 -8.93
C LYS A 372 -17.76 1.83 -9.91
N TYR A 373 -16.76 2.65 -9.62
CA TYR A 373 -15.59 2.83 -10.48
C TYR A 373 -15.94 3.20 -11.93
N LEU A 374 -17.10 3.82 -12.12
CA LEU A 374 -17.64 4.21 -13.42
C LEU A 374 -17.27 5.66 -13.75
N VAL A 375 -16.78 5.86 -14.98
CA VAL A 375 -16.54 7.17 -15.59
C VAL A 375 -17.46 7.29 -16.80
N THR A 376 -18.34 8.29 -16.79
CA THR A 376 -19.24 8.60 -17.91
C THR A 376 -18.60 9.68 -18.78
N ILE A 377 -18.51 9.42 -20.09
CA ILE A 377 -17.92 10.35 -21.06
C ILE A 377 -18.93 10.87 -22.07
N ASP A 378 -18.57 11.97 -22.72
CA ASP A 378 -19.35 12.57 -23.79
C ASP A 378 -19.42 11.69 -25.05
N ASP A 379 -20.17 12.11 -26.07
CA ASP A 379 -20.50 11.35 -27.27
C ASP A 379 -19.33 11.26 -28.26
N PHE A 380 -18.23 10.57 -27.85
CA PHE A 380 -17.09 10.28 -28.71
C PHE A 380 -16.58 8.85 -28.54
N LEU A 381 -15.81 8.37 -29.51
CA LEU A 381 -15.10 7.09 -29.44
C LEU A 381 -13.65 7.36 -29.01
N PRO A 382 -13.23 6.90 -27.82
CA PRO A 382 -11.84 7.07 -27.36
C PRO A 382 -10.83 6.37 -28.29
N ARG A 383 -9.71 7.05 -28.58
CA ARG A 383 -8.58 6.49 -29.36
C ARG A 383 -7.31 6.44 -28.52
N GLY A 384 -7.41 6.09 -27.26
CA GLY A 384 -6.35 6.11 -26.28
C GLY A 384 -6.82 6.79 -25.00
N SER A 385 -5.99 7.62 -24.39
CA SER A 385 -6.34 8.31 -23.14
C SER A 385 -7.55 9.23 -23.30
N ILE A 386 -8.36 9.30 -22.22
CA ILE A 386 -9.49 10.23 -22.11
C ILE A 386 -9.01 11.44 -21.32
N LEU A 387 -9.26 12.63 -21.89
CA LEU A 387 -8.94 13.90 -21.23
C LEU A 387 -10.09 14.32 -20.31
N ALA A 388 -9.76 14.98 -19.20
CA ALA A 388 -10.74 15.46 -18.22
C ALA A 388 -11.92 16.27 -18.82
N PRO A 389 -11.74 17.18 -19.79
CA PRO A 389 -12.85 17.87 -20.43
C PRO A 389 -13.87 16.97 -21.15
N GLY A 390 -13.52 15.71 -21.42
CA GLY A 390 -14.44 14.73 -22.02
C GLY A 390 -15.21 13.89 -20.99
N VAL A 391 -14.99 14.10 -19.69
CA VAL A 391 -15.67 13.40 -18.61
C VAL A 391 -16.90 14.19 -18.18
N ILE A 392 -18.07 13.55 -18.17
CA ILE A 392 -19.33 14.13 -17.71
C ILE A 392 -19.54 13.87 -16.22
N GLN A 393 -19.25 12.63 -15.80
CA GLN A 393 -19.43 12.16 -14.42
C GLN A 393 -18.41 11.07 -14.11
N ALA A 394 -17.95 11.02 -12.87
CA ALA A 394 -17.12 9.95 -12.36
C ALA A 394 -17.52 9.57 -10.92
N ASP A 395 -17.36 8.31 -10.58
CA ASP A 395 -17.56 7.85 -9.21
C ASP A 395 -16.54 8.54 -8.28
N PRO A 396 -16.98 9.23 -7.20
CA PRO A 396 -16.10 9.95 -6.29
C PRO A 396 -15.15 9.02 -5.51
N GLU A 397 -15.43 7.72 -5.44
CA GLU A 397 -14.53 6.73 -4.81
C GLU A 397 -13.30 6.37 -5.66
N ILE A 398 -13.25 6.79 -6.92
CA ILE A 398 -12.09 6.55 -7.79
C ILE A 398 -10.86 7.32 -7.27
N ARG A 399 -9.75 6.60 -7.16
CA ARG A 399 -8.41 7.15 -6.83
C ARG A 399 -7.47 7.00 -8.03
N PRO A 400 -6.43 7.82 -8.15
CA PRO A 400 -5.42 7.62 -9.17
C PRO A 400 -4.89 6.18 -9.14
N ASN A 401 -4.66 5.59 -10.29
CA ASN A 401 -4.30 4.19 -10.51
C ASN A 401 -5.40 3.14 -10.25
N ASP A 402 -6.60 3.50 -9.82
CA ASP A 402 -7.69 2.52 -9.78
C ASP A 402 -8.06 2.03 -11.19
N GLU A 403 -8.46 0.77 -11.25
CA GLU A 403 -9.10 0.19 -12.44
C GLU A 403 -10.48 0.80 -12.60
N VAL A 404 -10.78 1.34 -13.79
CA VAL A 404 -12.05 2.03 -14.05
C VAL A 404 -12.75 1.52 -15.30
N ILE A 405 -14.06 1.60 -15.27
CA ILE A 405 -14.96 1.34 -16.39
C ILE A 405 -15.37 2.69 -16.98
N VAL A 406 -15.25 2.83 -18.27
CA VAL A 406 -15.68 4.05 -18.97
C VAL A 406 -16.85 3.74 -19.87
N LEU A 407 -17.92 4.49 -19.71
CA LEU A 407 -19.14 4.35 -20.51
C LEU A 407 -19.48 5.66 -21.20
N GLY A 408 -19.64 5.59 -22.51
CA GLY A 408 -20.19 6.63 -23.35
C GLY A 408 -21.27 6.08 -24.27
N LYS A 409 -21.95 6.93 -25.05
CA LYS A 409 -22.96 6.49 -26.02
C LYS A 409 -22.40 5.57 -27.10
N LYS A 410 -21.13 5.74 -27.46
CA LYS A 410 -20.47 5.01 -28.55
C LYS A 410 -19.46 3.98 -28.10
N ALA A 411 -19.12 3.92 -26.81
CA ALA A 411 -18.03 3.08 -26.35
C ALA A 411 -18.22 2.59 -24.91
N LEU A 412 -17.81 1.35 -24.69
CA LEU A 412 -17.45 0.78 -23.39
C LEU A 412 -15.93 0.58 -23.37
N CYS A 413 -15.26 1.09 -22.35
CA CYS A 413 -13.83 0.93 -22.20
C CYS A 413 -13.46 0.46 -20.80
N VAL A 414 -12.27 -0.10 -20.68
CA VAL A 414 -11.59 -0.36 -19.40
C VAL A 414 -10.22 0.30 -19.43
N GLY A 415 -9.79 0.77 -18.29
CA GLY A 415 -8.49 1.43 -18.18
C GLY A 415 -8.14 1.77 -16.75
N ARG A 416 -7.19 2.67 -16.61
CA ARG A 416 -6.68 3.11 -15.31
C ARG A 416 -6.95 4.61 -15.12
N ALA A 417 -7.46 4.96 -13.95
CA ALA A 417 -7.61 6.35 -13.55
C ALA A 417 -6.22 7.03 -13.42
N VAL A 418 -6.12 8.24 -13.94
CA VAL A 418 -4.91 9.08 -13.79
C VAL A 418 -5.16 10.19 -12.76
N MET A 419 -6.42 10.55 -12.57
CA MET A 419 -6.92 11.51 -11.58
C MET A 419 -7.93 10.84 -10.65
N SER A 420 -8.22 11.45 -9.50
CA SER A 420 -9.38 11.04 -8.69
C SER A 420 -10.70 11.33 -9.41
N GLY A 421 -11.77 10.66 -9.00
CA GLY A 421 -13.09 10.84 -9.61
C GLY A 421 -13.56 12.30 -9.57
N GLU A 422 -13.33 12.99 -8.45
CA GLU A 422 -13.64 14.42 -8.34
C GLU A 422 -12.78 15.30 -9.24
N GLU A 423 -11.49 15.02 -9.33
CA GLU A 423 -10.58 15.76 -10.20
C GLU A 423 -10.95 15.60 -11.66
N MET A 424 -11.36 14.41 -12.11
CA MET A 424 -11.78 14.16 -13.50
C MET A 424 -12.89 15.09 -13.94
N VAL A 425 -13.87 15.35 -13.07
CA VAL A 425 -15.03 16.20 -13.36
C VAL A 425 -14.71 17.68 -13.23
N LYS A 426 -13.84 18.06 -12.29
CA LYS A 426 -13.52 19.47 -12.00
C LYS A 426 -12.42 20.05 -12.90
N SER A 427 -11.59 19.21 -13.50
CA SER A 427 -10.42 19.66 -14.25
C SER A 427 -10.74 20.05 -15.68
N SER A 428 -10.23 21.20 -16.13
CA SER A 428 -10.34 21.68 -17.51
C SER A 428 -9.24 21.15 -18.45
N ARG A 429 -8.29 20.34 -17.94
CA ARG A 429 -7.13 19.83 -18.68
C ARG A 429 -6.55 18.57 -18.01
N GLY A 430 -5.74 17.85 -18.75
CA GLY A 430 -5.03 16.65 -18.28
C GLY A 430 -5.73 15.35 -18.67
N VAL A 431 -5.02 14.25 -18.48
CA VAL A 431 -5.52 12.89 -18.74
C VAL A 431 -6.30 12.43 -17.52
N ALA A 432 -7.56 12.06 -17.71
CA ALA A 432 -8.42 11.48 -16.68
C ALA A 432 -8.27 9.96 -16.60
N VAL A 433 -8.30 9.28 -17.76
CA VAL A 433 -8.20 7.81 -17.84
C VAL A 433 -7.21 7.41 -18.93
N ASP A 434 -6.31 6.50 -18.59
CA ASP A 434 -5.46 5.77 -19.54
C ASP A 434 -6.19 4.50 -19.96
N VAL A 435 -6.71 4.50 -21.20
CA VAL A 435 -7.58 3.44 -21.72
C VAL A 435 -6.76 2.28 -22.25
N ARG A 436 -7.11 1.07 -21.79
CA ARG A 436 -6.45 -0.17 -22.20
C ARG A 436 -7.22 -0.90 -23.32
N HIS A 437 -8.52 -1.03 -23.19
CA HIS A 437 -9.38 -1.68 -24.18
C HIS A 437 -10.63 -0.86 -24.45
N VAL A 438 -11.07 -0.87 -25.71
CA VAL A 438 -12.26 -0.15 -26.19
C VAL A 438 -13.15 -1.12 -26.95
N LYS A 439 -14.46 -1.13 -26.63
CA LYS A 439 -15.53 -1.78 -27.39
C LYS A 439 -16.45 -0.70 -27.91
N LYS A 440 -16.67 -0.69 -29.22
CA LYS A 440 -17.69 0.16 -29.85
C LYS A 440 -19.06 -0.41 -29.51
N LEU A 441 -19.98 0.45 -29.06
CA LEU A 441 -21.39 0.14 -28.77
C LEU A 441 -22.27 0.43 -30.00
#